data_0479bc763e8a70d30cc51b4f4ecec941
#
_entry.id   0479bc763e8a70d30cc51b4f4ecec941
#
_cell.length_a   1.000
_cell.length_b   1.000
_cell.length_c   1.000
_cell.angle_alpha   90.00
_cell.angle_beta   90.00
_cell.angle_gamma   90.00
#
_symmetry.space_group_name_H-M   'P 1'
#
loop_
_entity.id
_entity.type
_entity.pdbx_description
1 polymer ?
#
loop_
_entity_poly.entity_id
_entity_poly.type
_entity_poly.pdbx_seq_one_letter_code
_entity_poly.pdbx_strand_id
1 'polypeptide(L)'
;MKFTYTIISFLILTISNLLAEEARQVDKHEHGVGELNVAIDKNIMNFEFMLPGADIVGFEYKAKSEEDINLVNNALTKFEDSENLLIIPEEGRCKLISLEIKINQEEEHDEHEEHDEHEEHDEHEEHDEHDEEVHNEFYAKYSFECENIKNINKILFPYFSSFINSGELEIQFISELGSTSFEVEADRPFINTKGKI
;
A
#
# COMPACT_ATOMS: atom_id res chain seq x y z
N MET A 1 53.96 -55.30 -9.46
CA MET A 1 52.85 -54.74 -10.17
C MET A 1 52.07 -53.90 -9.14
N LYS A 2 52.20 -52.54 -9.19
CA LYS A 2 51.51 -51.59 -8.29
C LYS A 2 50.43 -50.87 -9.10
N PHE A 3 49.17 -51.16 -8.80
CA PHE A 3 48.02 -50.44 -9.38
C PHE A 3 47.79 -49.16 -8.60
N THR A 4 48.01 -48.02 -9.23
CA THR A 4 47.66 -46.71 -8.72
C THR A 4 46.25 -46.38 -9.20
N TYR A 5 45.30 -46.34 -8.25
CA TYR A 5 43.95 -45.84 -8.50
C TYR A 5 43.95 -44.33 -8.45
N THR A 6 43.75 -43.68 -9.59
CA THR A 6 43.53 -42.26 -9.69
C THR A 6 42.06 -41.97 -9.43
N ILE A 7 41.75 -41.38 -8.25
CA ILE A 7 40.41 -40.92 -7.92
C ILE A 7 40.20 -39.57 -8.60
N ILE A 8 39.42 -39.55 -9.66
CA ILE A 8 38.91 -38.31 -10.27
C ILE A 8 37.73 -37.84 -9.41
N SER A 9 38.00 -36.82 -8.60
CA SER A 9 36.94 -36.11 -7.86
C SER A 9 36.16 -35.23 -8.83
N PHE A 10 34.95 -35.65 -9.19
CA PHE A 10 34.03 -34.88 -10.02
C PHE A 10 33.32 -33.88 -9.13
N LEU A 11 33.85 -32.66 -9.09
CA LEU A 11 33.23 -31.51 -8.38
C LEU A 11 31.98 -31.04 -9.16
N ILE A 12 30.83 -31.55 -8.78
CA ILE A 12 29.54 -31.08 -9.31
C ILE A 12 29.28 -29.70 -8.71
N LEU A 13 29.52 -28.67 -9.51
CA LEU A 13 29.11 -27.29 -9.20
C LEU A 13 27.61 -27.22 -9.39
N THR A 14 26.83 -27.37 -8.31
CA THR A 14 25.41 -27.07 -8.33
C THR A 14 25.25 -25.56 -8.43
N ILE A 15 24.95 -25.08 -9.62
CA ILE A 15 24.49 -23.73 -9.85
C ILE A 15 23.09 -23.64 -9.25
N SER A 16 23.00 -23.14 -8.02
CA SER A 16 21.73 -22.71 -7.44
C SER A 16 21.27 -21.51 -8.28
N ASN A 17 20.28 -21.75 -9.15
CA ASN A 17 19.51 -20.65 -9.69
C ASN A 17 18.85 -19.96 -8.50
N LEU A 18 19.46 -18.87 -8.01
CA LEU A 18 18.69 -17.86 -7.31
C LEU A 18 17.69 -17.33 -8.35
N LEU A 19 16.47 -17.82 -8.28
CA LEU A 19 15.35 -17.07 -8.79
C LEU A 19 15.36 -15.80 -7.93
N ALA A 20 15.97 -14.73 -8.45
CA ALA A 20 15.63 -13.41 -8.01
C ALA A 20 14.13 -13.32 -8.28
N GLU A 21 13.32 -13.38 -7.22
CA GLU A 21 11.95 -12.94 -7.24
C GLU A 21 12.05 -11.53 -7.81
N GLU A 22 11.53 -11.34 -9.01
CA GLU A 22 11.44 -10.02 -9.61
C GLU A 22 10.81 -9.16 -8.54
N ALA A 23 11.57 -8.17 -8.05
CA ALA A 23 10.99 -7.12 -7.25
C ALA A 23 9.76 -6.68 -8.05
N ARG A 24 8.56 -6.99 -7.53
CA ARG A 24 7.33 -6.44 -8.09
C ARG A 24 7.61 -4.97 -8.24
N GLN A 25 7.76 -4.50 -9.48
CA GLN A 25 7.56 -3.10 -9.74
C GLN A 25 6.24 -2.79 -9.06
N VAL A 26 6.26 -1.81 -8.16
CA VAL A 26 5.05 -1.25 -7.58
C VAL A 26 4.38 -0.51 -8.74
N ASP A 27 3.77 -1.30 -9.63
CA ASP A 27 3.02 -0.81 -10.75
C ASP A 27 1.63 -0.43 -10.26
N LYS A 28 1.35 0.86 -10.42
CA LYS A 28 0.02 1.43 -10.58
C LYS A 28 -1.00 0.90 -9.58
N HIS A 29 -1.37 1.76 -8.65
CA HIS A 29 -2.52 1.58 -7.79
C HIS A 29 -3.69 1.01 -8.60
N GLU A 30 -4.15 -0.19 -8.23
CA GLU A 30 -5.33 -0.79 -8.82
C GLU A 30 -6.55 -0.10 -8.23
N HIS A 31 -7.40 0.49 -9.07
CA HIS A 31 -8.62 1.14 -8.61
C HIS A 31 -9.51 0.15 -7.87
N GLY A 32 -10.01 0.53 -6.72
CA GLY A 32 -10.79 -0.34 -5.85
C GLY A 32 -9.98 -1.15 -4.85
N VAL A 33 -8.64 -1.10 -4.91
CA VAL A 33 -7.74 -1.82 -4.01
C VAL A 33 -6.90 -0.83 -3.20
N GLY A 34 -7.15 -0.77 -1.91
CA GLY A 34 -6.33 -0.01 -0.96
C GLY A 34 -5.29 -0.91 -0.30
N GLU A 35 -4.19 -0.32 0.13
CA GLU A 35 -3.14 -1.01 0.88
C GLU A 35 -3.14 -0.59 2.35
N LEU A 36 -2.88 -1.55 3.25
CA LEU A 36 -2.73 -1.31 4.68
C LEU A 36 -1.56 -2.11 5.25
N ASN A 37 -0.58 -1.40 5.80
CA ASN A 37 0.47 -2.01 6.60
C ASN A 37 0.11 -1.93 8.09
N VAL A 38 0.08 -3.08 8.76
CA VAL A 38 -0.13 -3.19 10.21
C VAL A 38 1.13 -3.74 10.85
N ALA A 39 1.75 -2.95 11.72
CA ALA A 39 2.94 -3.36 12.46
C ALA A 39 2.70 -3.28 13.97
N ILE A 40 3.03 -4.36 14.67
CA ILE A 40 2.91 -4.45 16.12
C ILE A 40 4.29 -4.62 16.73
N ASP A 41 4.67 -3.66 17.57
CA ASP A 41 5.88 -3.71 18.42
C ASP A 41 5.48 -3.53 19.88
N LYS A 42 5.60 -4.60 20.66
CA LYS A 42 5.22 -4.66 22.09
C LYS A 42 3.76 -4.25 22.31
N ASN A 43 3.52 -3.06 22.85
CA ASN A 43 2.19 -2.51 23.11
C ASN A 43 1.75 -1.44 22.10
N ILE A 44 2.53 -1.21 21.04
CA ILE A 44 2.21 -0.23 20.00
C ILE A 44 1.69 -0.96 18.75
N MET A 45 0.57 -0.49 18.22
CA MET A 45 0.02 -0.88 16.92
C MET A 45 0.10 0.31 15.97
N ASN A 46 0.75 0.11 14.83
CA ASN A 46 0.81 1.09 13.75
C ASN A 46 -0.02 0.59 12.57
N PHE A 47 -0.81 1.49 12.00
CA PHE A 47 -1.60 1.27 10.80
C PHE A 47 -1.22 2.32 9.78
N GLU A 48 -0.79 1.92 8.60
CA GLU A 48 -0.42 2.81 7.50
C GLU A 48 -1.29 2.46 6.30
N PHE A 49 -2.24 3.33 5.97
CA PHE A 49 -3.10 3.24 4.81
C PHE A 49 -2.48 3.99 3.64
N MET A 50 -2.50 3.38 2.47
CA MET A 50 -2.18 3.95 1.16
C MET A 50 -3.38 3.66 0.26
N LEU A 51 -4.13 4.70 -0.09
CA LEU A 51 -5.46 4.56 -0.66
C LEU A 51 -5.57 5.40 -1.94
N PRO A 52 -5.91 4.79 -3.09
CA PRO A 52 -6.08 5.51 -4.35
C PRO A 52 -7.10 6.64 -4.24
N GLY A 53 -6.83 7.78 -4.88
CA GLY A 53 -7.76 8.91 -4.88
C GLY A 53 -9.13 8.56 -5.47
N ALA A 54 -9.17 7.70 -6.50
CA ALA A 54 -10.40 7.19 -7.09
C ALA A 54 -11.34 6.54 -6.06
N ASP A 55 -10.78 5.80 -5.09
CA ASP A 55 -11.54 5.10 -4.05
C ASP A 55 -12.09 6.07 -3.00
N ILE A 56 -11.33 7.11 -2.69
CA ILE A 56 -11.63 8.03 -1.60
C ILE A 56 -12.53 9.18 -2.03
N VAL A 57 -12.22 9.82 -3.17
CA VAL A 57 -12.92 11.01 -3.68
C VAL A 57 -13.54 10.84 -5.06
N GLY A 58 -13.27 9.69 -5.74
CA GLY A 58 -13.82 9.38 -7.06
C GLY A 58 -12.97 9.89 -8.24
N PHE A 59 -11.78 10.42 -7.97
CA PHE A 59 -10.84 10.89 -8.99
C PHE A 59 -9.39 10.84 -8.48
N GLU A 60 -8.41 10.83 -9.40
CA GLU A 60 -6.98 10.80 -9.07
C GLU A 60 -6.23 12.06 -9.49
N TYR A 61 -6.85 12.91 -10.31
CA TYR A 61 -6.24 14.16 -10.72
C TYR A 61 -6.18 15.18 -9.56
N LYS A 62 -5.35 16.19 -9.71
CA LYS A 62 -5.24 17.29 -8.73
C LYS A 62 -6.53 18.10 -8.67
N ALA A 63 -7.18 18.14 -7.49
CA ALA A 63 -8.38 18.93 -7.25
C ALA A 63 -8.16 20.40 -7.59
N LYS A 64 -8.96 20.96 -8.51
CA LYS A 64 -8.90 22.36 -8.94
C LYS A 64 -10.23 23.07 -8.78
N SER A 65 -11.35 22.36 -8.94
CA SER A 65 -12.68 22.93 -8.77
C SER A 65 -13.04 23.09 -7.28
N GLU A 66 -13.95 23.99 -6.95
CA GLU A 66 -14.45 24.14 -5.58
C GLU A 66 -15.15 22.85 -5.10
N GLU A 67 -15.82 22.13 -6.00
CA GLU A 67 -16.47 20.86 -5.72
C GLU A 67 -15.45 19.78 -5.35
N ASP A 68 -14.38 19.59 -6.15
CA ASP A 68 -13.33 18.61 -5.90
C ASP A 68 -12.58 18.93 -4.59
N ILE A 69 -12.25 20.21 -4.36
CA ILE A 69 -11.59 20.64 -3.12
C ILE A 69 -12.47 20.32 -1.91
N ASN A 70 -13.77 20.48 -2.00
CA ASN A 70 -14.69 20.14 -0.92
C ASN A 70 -14.74 18.62 -0.70
N LEU A 71 -14.70 17.78 -1.77
CA LEU A 71 -14.64 16.33 -1.63
C LEU A 71 -13.36 15.88 -0.91
N VAL A 72 -12.22 16.46 -1.29
CA VAL A 72 -10.92 16.18 -0.64
C VAL A 72 -10.96 16.60 0.84
N ASN A 73 -11.44 17.80 1.17
CA ASN A 73 -11.53 18.27 2.55
C ASN A 73 -12.47 17.39 3.41
N ASN A 74 -13.59 16.94 2.84
CA ASN A 74 -14.49 16.02 3.52
C ASN A 74 -13.85 14.65 3.77
N ALA A 75 -13.07 14.15 2.82
CA ALA A 75 -12.30 12.93 3.00
C ALA A 75 -11.27 13.09 4.12
N LEU A 76 -10.45 14.16 4.09
CA LEU A 76 -9.46 14.42 5.13
C LEU A 76 -10.10 14.51 6.53
N THR A 77 -11.29 15.14 6.65
CA THR A 77 -12.03 15.17 7.91
C THR A 77 -12.45 13.78 8.40
N LYS A 78 -12.80 12.86 7.48
CA LYS A 78 -13.08 11.46 7.86
C LYS A 78 -11.82 10.74 8.36
N PHE A 79 -10.65 11.02 7.77
CA PHE A 79 -9.39 10.45 8.23
C PHE A 79 -8.96 10.94 9.62
N GLU A 80 -9.37 12.13 10.05
CA GLU A 80 -9.07 12.65 11.40
C GLU A 80 -9.68 11.78 12.51
N ASP A 81 -10.78 11.09 12.23
CA ASP A 81 -11.39 10.12 13.13
C ASP A 81 -11.08 8.69 12.68
N SER A 82 -10.16 8.03 13.39
CA SER A 82 -9.72 6.66 13.07
C SER A 82 -10.86 5.65 13.03
N GLU A 83 -11.97 5.89 13.75
CA GLU A 83 -13.13 4.98 13.77
C GLU A 83 -13.87 4.93 12.43
N ASN A 84 -13.63 5.89 11.54
CA ASN A 84 -14.12 5.83 10.16
C ASN A 84 -13.36 4.81 9.29
N LEU A 85 -12.13 4.43 9.67
CA LEU A 85 -11.28 3.51 8.90
C LEU A 85 -11.13 2.16 9.59
N LEU A 86 -10.85 2.18 10.89
CA LEU A 86 -10.59 0.96 11.66
C LEU A 86 -11.16 1.06 13.08
N ILE A 87 -11.60 -0.07 13.61
CA ILE A 87 -12.03 -0.19 15.01
C ILE A 87 -11.22 -1.30 15.66
N ILE A 88 -10.49 -0.95 16.70
CA ILE A 88 -9.81 -1.87 17.61
C ILE A 88 -10.77 -2.15 18.77
N PRO A 89 -11.03 -3.43 19.14
CA PRO A 89 -11.91 -3.77 20.24
C PRO A 89 -11.49 -3.13 21.58
N GLU A 90 -12.46 -2.74 22.39
CA GLU A 90 -12.25 -2.09 23.69
C GLU A 90 -11.41 -2.94 24.66
N GLU A 91 -11.40 -4.27 24.50
CA GLU A 91 -10.61 -5.21 25.27
C GLU A 91 -9.12 -4.95 25.18
N GLY A 92 -8.66 -4.36 24.07
CA GLY A 92 -7.27 -3.93 23.88
C GLY A 92 -6.87 -2.74 24.72
N ARG A 93 -7.84 -1.90 25.15
CA ARG A 93 -7.62 -0.63 25.86
C ARG A 93 -6.61 0.25 25.13
N CYS A 94 -6.83 0.43 23.84
CA CYS A 94 -5.94 1.20 22.99
C CYS A 94 -6.29 2.69 23.01
N LYS A 95 -5.27 3.52 22.95
CA LYS A 95 -5.38 4.98 22.82
C LYS A 95 -4.60 5.42 21.61
N LEU A 96 -5.19 6.26 20.78
CA LEU A 96 -4.47 6.93 19.70
C LEU A 96 -3.40 7.86 20.29
N ILE A 97 -2.14 7.67 19.87
CA ILE A 97 -1.00 8.46 20.33
C ILE A 97 -0.37 9.30 19.22
N SER A 98 -0.60 8.94 17.96
CA SER A 98 -0.12 9.70 16.80
C SER A 98 -1.04 9.52 15.62
N LEU A 99 -1.23 10.59 14.85
CA LEU A 99 -1.94 10.64 13.59
C LEU A 99 -1.15 11.48 12.59
N GLU A 100 -0.94 10.94 11.39
CA GLU A 100 -0.38 11.64 10.24
C GLU A 100 -1.31 11.41 9.05
N ILE A 101 -1.69 12.47 8.35
CA ILE A 101 -2.51 12.41 7.13
C ILE A 101 -1.86 13.27 6.08
N LYS A 102 -1.75 12.78 4.87
CA LYS A 102 -1.25 13.52 3.72
C LYS A 102 -1.83 12.99 2.41
N ILE A 103 -1.75 13.79 1.37
CA ILE A 103 -2.04 13.39 0.01
C ILE A 103 -0.71 13.40 -0.73
N ASN A 104 -0.30 12.25 -1.23
CA ASN A 104 0.83 12.12 -2.12
C ASN A 104 0.33 12.40 -3.55
N GLN A 105 1.13 13.13 -4.32
CA GLN A 105 0.90 13.38 -5.74
C GLN A 105 2.14 12.87 -6.45
N GLU A 106 2.01 11.78 -7.18
CA GLU A 106 3.06 11.26 -8.03
C GLU A 106 2.94 11.89 -9.41
N GLU A 107 3.99 12.56 -9.87
CA GLU A 107 4.13 13.02 -11.24
C GLU A 107 4.90 11.90 -11.98
N GLU A 108 4.26 11.19 -12.89
CA GLU A 108 4.95 10.23 -13.74
C GLU A 108 5.87 11.02 -14.71
N HIS A 109 7.16 11.02 -14.42
CA HIS A 109 8.17 11.47 -15.39
C HIS A 109 8.44 10.31 -16.34
N ASP A 110 7.86 10.35 -17.53
CA ASP A 110 8.31 9.53 -18.65
C ASP A 110 9.76 9.86 -18.93
N GLU A 111 10.68 8.96 -18.59
CA GLU A 111 12.08 9.03 -19.03
C GLU A 111 12.11 8.85 -20.56
N HIS A 112 11.97 9.94 -21.29
CA HIS A 112 12.26 9.96 -22.72
C HIS A 112 13.78 9.78 -22.89
N GLU A 113 14.19 8.55 -23.25
CA GLU A 113 15.51 8.34 -23.83
C GLU A 113 15.65 9.21 -25.08
N GLU A 114 16.55 10.19 -25.00
CA GLU A 114 16.90 11.07 -26.12
C GLU A 114 17.51 10.21 -27.25
N HIS A 115 16.72 9.90 -28.26
CA HIS A 115 17.24 9.49 -29.56
C HIS A 115 17.48 10.73 -30.42
N ASP A 116 18.74 11.22 -30.39
CA ASP A 116 19.27 12.10 -31.40
C ASP A 116 19.31 11.38 -32.75
N GLU A 117 18.41 11.70 -33.66
CA GLU A 117 18.68 11.65 -35.10
C GLU A 117 17.81 12.71 -35.82
N HIS A 118 18.49 13.70 -36.39
CA HIS A 118 17.99 14.76 -37.23
C HIS A 118 17.39 14.17 -38.51
N GLU A 119 16.15 14.58 -38.88
CA GLU A 119 15.81 14.91 -40.25
C GLU A 119 14.61 15.89 -40.26
N GLU A 120 14.77 16.96 -41.08
CA GLU A 120 13.86 18.07 -41.26
C GLU A 120 12.56 17.60 -41.91
N HIS A 121 11.40 17.94 -41.35
CA HIS A 121 10.17 18.15 -42.12
C HIS A 121 9.15 19.02 -41.37
N ASP A 122 8.63 19.97 -42.13
CA ASP A 122 7.64 21.02 -41.94
C ASP A 122 6.42 20.73 -41.03
N GLU A 123 6.11 21.75 -40.20
CA GLU A 123 4.84 22.33 -39.79
C GLU A 123 3.61 21.37 -39.68
N HIS A 124 3.35 20.91 -38.43
CA HIS A 124 2.00 20.88 -37.86
C HIS A 124 2.12 21.10 -36.37
N GLU A 125 1.75 22.33 -35.93
CA GLU A 125 1.49 22.63 -34.51
C GLU A 125 0.16 21.94 -34.13
N GLU A 126 0.22 20.72 -33.65
CA GLU A 126 -0.77 20.16 -32.76
C GLU A 126 -0.02 19.96 -31.43
N HIS A 127 -0.17 20.93 -30.52
CA HIS A 127 0.17 20.73 -29.11
C HIS A 127 -0.84 19.73 -28.56
N ASP A 128 -0.52 18.45 -28.62
CA ASP A 128 -1.07 17.48 -27.71
C ASP A 128 -0.60 17.90 -26.31
N GLU A 129 -1.50 18.53 -25.55
CA GLU A 129 -1.33 18.68 -24.12
C GLU A 129 -1.24 17.25 -23.56
N HIS A 130 -0.04 16.73 -23.37
CA HIS A 130 0.18 15.57 -22.55
C HIS A 130 -0.26 15.99 -21.15
N ASP A 131 -1.51 15.69 -20.80
CA ASP A 131 -1.95 15.69 -19.41
C ASP A 131 -1.08 14.65 -18.70
N GLU A 132 -0.05 15.13 -18.00
CA GLU A 132 0.69 14.30 -17.05
C GLU A 132 -0.33 13.66 -16.13
N GLU A 133 -0.45 12.36 -16.18
CA GLU A 133 -1.37 11.62 -15.31
C GLU A 133 -0.82 11.73 -13.89
N VAL A 134 -1.36 12.69 -13.16
CA VAL A 134 -1.05 12.87 -11.73
C VAL A 134 -1.96 11.94 -10.94
N HIS A 135 -1.38 10.97 -10.27
CA HIS A 135 -2.12 10.09 -9.39
C HIS A 135 -2.10 10.60 -7.95
N ASN A 136 -3.27 10.86 -7.38
CA ASN A 136 -3.42 11.21 -5.98
C ASN A 136 -3.59 9.95 -5.14
N GLU A 137 -2.76 9.82 -4.11
CA GLU A 137 -2.86 8.80 -3.09
C GLU A 137 -3.11 9.44 -1.73
N PHE A 138 -4.11 8.94 -1.00
CA PHE A 138 -4.36 9.32 0.38
C PHE A 138 -3.56 8.42 1.32
N TYR A 139 -2.66 9.03 2.08
CA TYR A 139 -1.89 8.36 3.10
C TYR A 139 -2.42 8.74 4.49
N ALA A 140 -2.64 7.73 5.34
CA ALA A 140 -2.98 7.96 6.74
C ALA A 140 -2.25 6.95 7.64
N LYS A 141 -1.58 7.48 8.67
CA LYS A 141 -0.88 6.67 9.66
C LYS A 141 -1.44 6.92 11.05
N TYR A 142 -1.88 5.84 11.68
CA TYR A 142 -2.37 5.84 13.06
C TYR A 142 -1.44 5.01 13.92
N SER A 143 -1.05 5.53 15.10
CA SER A 143 -0.32 4.77 16.10
C SER A 143 -1.14 4.70 17.39
N PHE A 144 -1.37 3.50 17.87
CA PHE A 144 -2.11 3.24 19.11
C PHE A 144 -1.20 2.60 20.16
N GLU A 145 -1.31 3.05 21.41
CA GLU A 145 -0.77 2.38 22.55
C GLU A 145 -1.88 1.56 23.25
N CYS A 146 -1.66 0.26 23.40
CA CYS A 146 -2.64 -0.70 23.91
C CYS A 146 -2.16 -1.33 25.23
N GLU A 147 -2.96 -1.24 26.30
CA GLU A 147 -2.64 -1.89 27.57
C GLU A 147 -2.73 -3.43 27.50
N ASN A 148 -3.66 -3.94 26.70
CA ASN A 148 -3.98 -5.37 26.61
C ASN A 148 -3.95 -5.85 25.14
N ILE A 149 -2.86 -5.62 24.43
CA ILE A 149 -2.75 -5.91 23.02
C ILE A 149 -3.08 -7.37 22.66
N LYS A 150 -2.73 -8.32 23.52
CA LYS A 150 -3.00 -9.77 23.35
C LYS A 150 -4.48 -10.14 23.41
N ASN A 151 -5.34 -9.23 23.88
CA ASN A 151 -6.79 -9.43 23.92
C ASN A 151 -7.47 -9.02 22.61
N ILE A 152 -6.72 -8.43 21.68
CA ILE A 152 -7.23 -8.00 20.37
C ILE A 152 -7.27 -9.23 19.46
N ASN A 153 -8.49 -9.79 19.30
CA ASN A 153 -8.67 -10.97 18.48
C ASN A 153 -9.27 -10.67 17.09
N LYS A 154 -9.66 -9.42 16.88
CA LYS A 154 -10.33 -8.95 15.66
C LYS A 154 -10.11 -7.45 15.48
N ILE A 155 -9.94 -7.00 14.24
CA ILE A 155 -9.94 -5.59 13.86
C ILE A 155 -10.99 -5.42 12.77
N LEU A 156 -11.85 -4.41 12.89
CA LEU A 156 -12.88 -4.11 11.91
C LEU A 156 -12.47 -2.92 11.06
N PHE A 157 -12.99 -2.86 9.83
CA PHE A 157 -12.72 -1.81 8.87
C PHE A 157 -14.01 -1.13 8.39
N PRO A 158 -14.52 -0.14 9.14
CA PRO A 158 -15.60 0.75 8.66
C PRO A 158 -15.22 1.52 7.41
N TYR A 159 -13.98 1.50 7.00
CA TYR A 159 -13.41 2.03 5.78
C TYR A 159 -14.35 1.89 4.57
N PHE A 160 -14.85 0.67 4.30
CA PHE A 160 -15.75 0.40 3.18
C PHE A 160 -17.10 1.12 3.27
N SER A 161 -17.56 1.43 4.49
CA SER A 161 -18.79 2.21 4.70
C SER A 161 -18.54 3.71 4.58
N SER A 162 -17.32 4.14 4.88
CA SER A 162 -16.90 5.53 4.80
C SER A 162 -16.56 5.95 3.38
N PHE A 163 -16.03 4.99 2.57
CA PHE A 163 -15.57 5.19 1.20
C PHE A 163 -16.15 4.11 0.30
N ILE A 164 -17.31 4.40 -0.29
CA ILE A 164 -18.14 3.41 -1.01
C ILE A 164 -17.57 2.95 -2.35
N ASN A 165 -16.55 3.64 -2.87
CA ASN A 165 -15.87 3.24 -4.11
C ASN A 165 -14.77 2.20 -3.86
N SER A 166 -14.40 1.96 -2.60
CA SER A 166 -13.38 0.98 -2.21
C SER A 166 -13.94 -0.43 -2.32
N GLY A 167 -13.23 -1.32 -3.01
CA GLY A 167 -13.62 -2.73 -3.21
C GLY A 167 -12.91 -3.67 -2.26
N GLU A 168 -11.60 -3.48 -2.09
CA GLU A 168 -10.71 -4.37 -1.36
C GLU A 168 -9.68 -3.59 -0.53
N LEU A 169 -9.18 -4.21 0.52
CA LEU A 169 -8.06 -3.73 1.32
C LEU A 169 -7.05 -4.87 1.47
N GLU A 170 -5.91 -4.74 0.80
CA GLU A 170 -4.77 -5.64 0.96
C GLU A 170 -3.98 -5.28 2.21
N ILE A 171 -3.86 -6.22 3.15
CA ILE A 171 -3.25 -5.97 4.45
C ILE A 171 -1.98 -6.77 4.63
N GLN A 172 -0.86 -6.10 4.86
CA GLN A 172 0.37 -6.70 5.36
C GLN A 172 0.42 -6.55 6.88
N PHE A 173 0.43 -7.68 7.59
CA PHE A 173 0.39 -7.71 9.05
C PHE A 173 1.69 -8.29 9.60
N ILE A 174 2.39 -7.53 10.44
CA ILE A 174 3.68 -7.90 11.04
C ILE A 174 3.59 -7.78 12.57
N SER A 175 4.04 -8.82 13.27
CA SER A 175 4.14 -8.84 14.73
C SER A 175 5.39 -9.60 15.18
N GLU A 176 5.62 -9.73 16.50
CA GLU A 176 6.66 -10.59 17.05
C GLU A 176 6.49 -12.08 16.68
N LEU A 177 5.28 -12.51 16.30
CA LEU A 177 4.98 -13.88 15.91
C LEU A 177 5.23 -14.15 14.42
N GLY A 178 5.58 -13.14 13.64
CA GLY A 178 5.87 -13.23 12.20
C GLY A 178 5.00 -12.29 11.35
N SER A 179 5.00 -12.56 10.04
CA SER A 179 4.22 -11.81 9.05
C SER A 179 3.12 -12.66 8.45
N THR A 180 2.02 -12.02 8.06
CA THR A 180 0.91 -12.62 7.32
C THR A 180 0.19 -11.54 6.51
N SER A 181 -0.47 -11.92 5.43
CA SER A 181 -1.30 -11.02 4.64
C SER A 181 -2.77 -11.40 4.75
N PHE A 182 -3.63 -10.43 4.49
CA PHE A 182 -5.07 -10.61 4.41
C PHE A 182 -5.59 -9.78 3.24
N GLU A 183 -6.62 -10.29 2.60
CA GLU A 183 -7.47 -9.60 1.65
C GLU A 183 -8.82 -9.40 2.33
N VAL A 184 -9.28 -8.16 2.40
CA VAL A 184 -10.51 -7.78 3.10
C VAL A 184 -11.44 -7.06 2.14
N GLU A 185 -12.66 -7.54 2.04
CA GLU A 185 -13.70 -6.98 1.19
C GLU A 185 -14.85 -6.40 2.03
N ALA A 186 -15.68 -5.59 1.39
CA ALA A 186 -16.81 -4.89 2.03
C ALA A 186 -17.86 -5.83 2.67
N ASP A 187 -18.01 -7.05 2.17
CA ASP A 187 -18.97 -8.05 2.70
C ASP A 187 -18.48 -8.69 4.00
N ARG A 188 -17.15 -8.67 4.23
CA ARG A 188 -16.51 -9.18 5.45
C ARG A 188 -15.40 -8.24 5.94
N PRO A 189 -15.74 -7.02 6.39
CA PRO A 189 -14.79 -5.94 6.64
C PRO A 189 -14.04 -6.11 7.98
N PHE A 190 -13.31 -7.21 8.13
CA PHE A 190 -12.52 -7.47 9.34
C PHE A 190 -11.42 -8.52 9.13
N ILE A 191 -10.38 -8.45 9.97
CA ILE A 191 -9.38 -9.51 10.11
C ILE A 191 -9.49 -10.19 11.47
N ASN A 192 -9.12 -11.48 11.52
CA ASN A 192 -8.97 -12.23 12.75
C ASN A 192 -7.49 -12.26 13.15
N THR A 193 -7.17 -11.64 14.28
CA THR A 193 -5.80 -11.49 14.80
C THR A 193 -5.44 -12.50 15.87
N LYS A 194 -6.35 -13.43 16.22
CA LYS A 194 -6.13 -14.45 17.22
C LYS A 194 -4.92 -15.32 16.89
N GLY A 195 -3.92 -15.34 17.80
CA GLY A 195 -2.68 -16.08 17.63
C GLY A 195 -1.70 -15.44 16.64
N LYS A 196 -1.93 -14.19 16.28
CA LYS A 196 -1.04 -13.38 15.42
C LYS A 196 -0.44 -12.18 16.16
N ILE A 197 -0.92 -11.92 17.40
CA ILE A 197 -0.44 -10.90 18.33
C ILE A 197 0.10 -11.58 19.61
#